data_60d955da398401e99e026abc3280769b
#
_entry.id   60d955da398401e99e026abc3280769b
#
_cell.length_a   1.000
_cell.length_b   1.000
_cell.length_c   1.000
_cell.angle_alpha   90.00
_cell.angle_beta   90.00
_cell.angle_gamma   90.00
#
_symmetry.space_group_name_H-M   'P 1'
#
loop_
_entity.id
_entity.type
_entity.pdbx_description
1 polymer ?
#
loop_
_entity_poly.entity_id
_entity_poly.type
_entity_poly.pdbx_seq_one_letter_code
_entity_poly.pdbx_strand_id
1 'polypeptide(L)'
;MQGTKNLTQGPIKRQLFNLALPIMGTSFIQMAYSITDMAWVGRLGSEAVAAIGAVGILTWMTNSISLLNKVGSEVSVGQSIGARNEEDARNYSSHNLTIALIISVCWGLLLFVFAHPIIGIYKLEAPIAENAVEYLRIVSTAFPFIFLSAAFTGIHNAAGLSKIPFYISGTGLIINMILDPVFIFVFDMGTAGAAWATWLSQATVCAIFVYQLKWRSKLLGGFSFFVKLKKNYSQRILQLGLPVAMLNTLFAIINIFMARTASTYGGHIGLMTLTAGGQIEAIAWNTSQGFSTALSAFVAQNYAASEKNRVLEAYHTTLKMTAIFGILCTLLFVFYGSEVFSLIVPQKEAFEAGGIFLRIDGYSMLFMMLEITMQGLFYGTGRTVPPAIISITFNSLRIPMAIVLSAMGLGIIGVWWAISISSMLKGIVAFIWFRALQKKILK
;
A
#
# COMPACT_ATOMS: atom_id res chain seq x y z
N MET A 1 23.91 -15.18 8.58
CA MET A 1 22.91 -15.67 7.62
C MET A 1 23.33 -15.33 6.21
N GLN A 2 23.29 -16.32 5.32
CA GLN A 2 23.79 -16.17 3.95
C GLN A 2 22.86 -15.23 3.14
N GLY A 3 23.46 -14.28 2.42
CA GLY A 3 22.73 -13.37 1.55
C GLY A 3 21.92 -12.25 2.24
N THR A 4 21.95 -12.12 3.57
CA THR A 4 21.21 -11.07 4.30
C THR A 4 22.14 -9.92 4.71
N LYS A 5 21.59 -8.71 4.84
CA LYS A 5 22.28 -7.58 5.48
C LYS A 5 22.00 -7.57 6.97
N ASN A 6 23.05 -7.45 7.74
CA ASN A 6 22.94 -7.28 9.17
C ASN A 6 22.57 -5.83 9.50
N LEU A 7 21.33 -5.61 9.96
CA LEU A 7 20.86 -4.28 10.38
C LEU A 7 21.11 -4.01 11.87
N THR A 8 21.63 -5.00 12.62
CA THR A 8 21.93 -4.84 14.05
C THR A 8 23.25 -4.11 14.33
N GLN A 9 24.05 -3.85 13.30
CA GLN A 9 25.35 -3.18 13.42
C GLN A 9 25.48 -2.07 12.38
N GLY A 10 26.28 -1.04 12.69
CA GLY A 10 26.57 0.08 11.78
C GLY A 10 25.65 1.30 11.96
N PRO A 11 25.83 2.35 11.14
CA PRO A 11 25.16 3.65 11.30
C PRO A 11 23.68 3.57 10.94
N ILE A 12 22.81 3.81 11.90
CA ILE A 12 21.34 3.66 11.83
C ILE A 12 20.76 4.56 10.74
N LYS A 13 21.10 5.86 10.75
CA LYS A 13 20.56 6.84 9.79
C LYS A 13 20.81 6.42 8.33
N ARG A 14 22.03 5.95 8.02
CA ARG A 14 22.40 5.49 6.67
C ARG A 14 21.66 4.22 6.27
N GLN A 15 21.50 3.29 7.22
CA GLN A 15 20.79 2.03 6.96
C GLN A 15 19.30 2.28 6.69
N LEU A 16 18.64 3.12 7.52
CA LEU A 16 17.25 3.49 7.33
C LEU A 16 17.02 4.18 5.97
N PHE A 17 17.87 5.14 5.63
CA PHE A 17 17.76 5.85 4.35
C PHE A 17 17.98 4.92 3.16
N ASN A 18 18.96 4.03 3.23
CA ASN A 18 19.24 3.04 2.19
C ASN A 18 18.15 2.00 2.03
N LEU A 19 17.35 1.75 3.07
CA LEU A 19 16.16 0.90 3.00
C LEU A 19 14.95 1.70 2.48
N ALA A 20 14.71 2.87 3.03
CA ALA A 20 13.52 3.67 2.74
C ALA A 20 13.47 4.13 1.28
N LEU A 21 14.58 4.62 0.72
CA LEU A 21 14.60 5.17 -0.64
C LEU A 21 14.16 4.16 -1.71
N PRO A 22 14.68 2.91 -1.77
CA PRO A 22 14.19 1.93 -2.72
C PRO A 22 12.74 1.49 -2.45
N ILE A 23 12.32 1.42 -1.18
CA ILE A 23 10.94 1.06 -0.83
C ILE A 23 9.97 2.14 -1.31
N MET A 24 10.29 3.42 -1.09
CA MET A 24 9.53 4.54 -1.65
C MET A 24 9.50 4.46 -3.18
N GLY A 25 10.65 4.20 -3.81
CA GLY A 25 10.76 4.02 -5.25
C GLY A 25 9.83 2.91 -5.76
N THR A 26 9.73 1.78 -5.06
CA THR A 26 8.80 0.70 -5.41
C THR A 26 7.34 1.17 -5.35
N SER A 27 6.96 1.97 -4.35
CA SER A 27 5.62 2.52 -4.24
C SER A 27 5.31 3.52 -5.36
N PHE A 28 6.28 4.37 -5.73
CA PHE A 28 6.13 5.28 -6.88
C PHE A 28 6.07 4.55 -8.21
N ILE A 29 6.79 3.43 -8.38
CA ILE A 29 6.68 2.56 -9.54
C ILE A 29 5.27 1.99 -9.65
N GLN A 30 4.65 1.54 -8.54
CA GLN A 30 3.27 1.06 -8.54
C GLN A 30 2.27 2.15 -8.91
N MET A 31 2.49 3.39 -8.43
CA MET A 31 1.68 4.53 -8.81
C MET A 31 1.82 4.85 -10.31
N ALA A 32 3.05 4.88 -10.83
CA ALA A 32 3.33 5.10 -12.24
C ALA A 32 2.71 4.00 -13.13
N TYR A 33 2.71 2.75 -12.66
CA TYR A 33 2.05 1.63 -13.33
C TYR A 33 0.55 1.91 -13.54
N SER A 34 -0.16 2.28 -12.49
CA SER A 34 -1.59 2.59 -12.57
C SER A 34 -1.89 3.79 -13.46
N ILE A 35 -1.04 4.83 -13.43
CA ILE A 35 -1.21 6.02 -14.27
C ILE A 35 -0.98 5.69 -15.74
N THR A 36 0.06 4.92 -16.05
CA THR A 36 0.40 4.52 -17.42
C THR A 36 -0.67 3.64 -18.04
N ASP A 37 -1.13 2.62 -17.29
CA ASP A 37 -2.19 1.72 -17.70
C ASP A 37 -3.48 2.52 -18.03
N MET A 38 -3.89 3.42 -17.12
CA MET A 38 -5.04 4.28 -17.34
C MET A 38 -4.87 5.26 -18.53
N ALA A 39 -3.65 5.74 -18.77
CA ALA A 39 -3.37 6.63 -19.90
C ALA A 39 -3.52 5.92 -21.27
N TRP A 40 -3.12 4.64 -21.36
CA TRP A 40 -3.32 3.84 -22.56
C TRP A 40 -4.78 3.46 -22.76
N VAL A 41 -5.46 3.01 -21.70
CA VAL A 41 -6.88 2.68 -21.71
C VAL A 41 -7.75 3.90 -22.05
N GLY A 42 -7.37 5.09 -21.57
CA GLY A 42 -8.05 6.34 -21.89
C GLY A 42 -8.11 6.65 -23.40
N ARG A 43 -7.17 6.12 -24.18
CA ARG A 43 -7.17 6.27 -25.66
C ARG A 43 -8.18 5.36 -26.37
N LEU A 44 -8.68 4.32 -25.68
CA LEU A 44 -9.77 3.48 -26.19
C LEU A 44 -11.15 4.15 -26.05
N GLY A 45 -11.25 5.19 -25.21
CA GLY A 45 -12.48 5.92 -24.97
C GLY A 45 -13.05 5.76 -23.57
N SER A 46 -14.12 6.50 -23.29
CA SER A 46 -14.75 6.57 -21.97
C SER A 46 -15.36 5.24 -21.50
N GLU A 47 -15.85 4.43 -22.44
CA GLU A 47 -16.42 3.10 -22.13
C GLU A 47 -15.37 2.13 -21.56
N ALA A 48 -14.18 2.10 -22.15
CA ALA A 48 -13.06 1.31 -21.69
C ALA A 48 -12.59 1.75 -20.28
N VAL A 49 -12.50 3.06 -20.05
CA VAL A 49 -12.16 3.63 -18.75
C VAL A 49 -13.23 3.27 -17.71
N ALA A 50 -14.51 3.31 -18.06
CA ALA A 50 -15.60 2.92 -17.17
C ALA A 50 -15.55 1.43 -16.81
N ALA A 51 -15.28 0.55 -17.80
CA ALA A 51 -15.14 -0.89 -17.58
C ALA A 51 -14.00 -1.22 -16.60
N ILE A 52 -12.79 -0.67 -16.83
CA ILE A 52 -11.63 -0.89 -15.96
C ILE A 52 -11.82 -0.21 -14.61
N GLY A 53 -12.42 0.98 -14.58
CA GLY A 53 -12.74 1.71 -13.35
C GLY A 53 -13.66 0.91 -12.41
N ALA A 54 -14.65 0.20 -12.95
CA ALA A 54 -15.51 -0.69 -12.17
C ALA A 54 -14.73 -1.83 -11.49
N VAL A 55 -13.66 -2.31 -12.10
CA VAL A 55 -12.77 -3.34 -11.53
C VAL A 55 -11.75 -2.75 -10.54
N GLY A 56 -11.50 -1.45 -10.60
CA GLY A 56 -10.46 -0.76 -9.82
C GLY A 56 -10.56 -0.99 -8.31
N ILE A 57 -11.77 -0.99 -7.74
CA ILE A 57 -12.00 -1.27 -6.32
C ILE A 57 -11.56 -2.70 -5.97
N LEU A 58 -11.86 -3.67 -6.82
CA LEU A 58 -11.48 -5.07 -6.60
C LEU A 58 -9.97 -5.27 -6.69
N THR A 59 -9.31 -4.54 -7.60
CA THR A 59 -7.84 -4.50 -7.69
C THR A 59 -7.23 -3.89 -6.45
N TRP A 60 -7.80 -2.81 -5.92
CA TRP A 60 -7.36 -2.23 -4.64
C TRP A 60 -7.52 -3.21 -3.49
N MET A 61 -8.67 -3.90 -3.39
CA MET A 61 -8.88 -4.93 -2.37
C MET A 61 -7.86 -6.06 -2.50
N THR A 62 -7.56 -6.50 -3.71
CA THR A 62 -6.54 -7.53 -3.99
C THR A 62 -5.17 -7.10 -3.46
N ASN A 63 -4.75 -5.87 -3.74
CA ASN A 63 -3.50 -5.32 -3.22
C ASN A 63 -3.52 -5.23 -1.68
N SER A 64 -4.65 -4.81 -1.09
CA SER A 64 -4.82 -4.74 0.36
C SER A 64 -4.71 -6.11 1.03
N ILE A 65 -5.30 -7.15 0.44
CA ILE A 65 -5.20 -8.53 0.93
C ILE A 65 -3.75 -9.04 0.79
N SER A 66 -3.05 -8.71 -0.29
CA SER A 66 -1.66 -9.13 -0.50
C SER A 66 -0.67 -8.56 0.53
N LEU A 67 -1.03 -7.43 1.19
CA LEU A 67 -0.26 -6.88 2.31
C LEU A 67 -0.16 -7.84 3.49
N LEU A 68 -1.12 -8.76 3.66
CA LEU A 68 -1.01 -9.84 4.64
C LEU A 68 0.30 -10.61 4.46
N ASN A 69 0.61 -10.99 3.25
CA ASN A 69 1.81 -11.75 2.93
C ASN A 69 3.07 -10.89 2.98
N LYS A 70 2.99 -9.64 2.49
CA LYS A 70 4.13 -8.70 2.55
C LYS A 70 4.57 -8.43 3.98
N VAL A 71 3.64 -8.01 4.85
CA VAL A 71 3.94 -7.69 6.25
C VAL A 71 4.22 -8.96 7.06
N GLY A 72 3.46 -10.03 6.80
CA GLY A 72 3.70 -11.33 7.42
C GLY A 72 5.13 -11.83 7.19
N SER A 73 5.66 -11.73 5.96
CA SER A 73 7.07 -12.03 5.65
C SER A 73 8.02 -11.06 6.33
N GLU A 74 7.79 -9.76 6.14
CA GLU A 74 8.72 -8.71 6.57
C GLU A 74 9.01 -8.81 8.07
N VAL A 75 7.97 -9.00 8.87
CA VAL A 75 8.10 -9.06 10.32
C VAL A 75 8.61 -10.41 10.80
N SER A 76 7.98 -11.52 10.37
CA SER A 76 8.36 -12.85 10.88
C SER A 76 9.77 -13.26 10.44
N VAL A 77 10.12 -13.06 9.19
CA VAL A 77 11.46 -13.35 8.66
C VAL A 77 12.47 -12.38 9.25
N GLY A 78 12.14 -11.08 9.37
CA GLY A 78 13.03 -10.07 9.96
C GLY A 78 13.38 -10.36 11.41
N GLN A 79 12.39 -10.76 12.22
CA GLN A 79 12.62 -11.18 13.60
C GLN A 79 13.47 -12.45 13.68
N SER A 80 13.24 -13.43 12.80
CA SER A 80 14.07 -14.66 12.77
C SER A 80 15.52 -14.36 12.37
N ILE A 81 15.74 -13.42 11.42
CA ILE A 81 17.08 -12.97 11.05
C ILE A 81 17.76 -12.29 12.25
N GLY A 82 17.05 -11.41 12.95
CA GLY A 82 17.57 -10.71 14.14
C GLY A 82 17.95 -11.66 15.26
N ALA A 83 17.12 -12.69 15.50
CA ALA A 83 17.37 -13.76 16.47
C ALA A 83 18.46 -14.74 16.02
N ARG A 84 19.03 -14.59 14.82
CA ARG A 84 19.98 -15.50 14.19
C ARG A 84 19.46 -16.94 14.03
N ASN A 85 18.14 -17.10 13.95
CA ASN A 85 17.49 -18.38 13.72
C ASN A 85 17.21 -18.56 12.22
N GLU A 86 18.14 -19.21 11.52
CA GLU A 86 18.07 -19.40 10.07
C GLU A 86 16.98 -20.39 9.67
N GLU A 87 16.73 -21.40 10.51
CA GLU A 87 15.69 -22.40 10.28
C GLU A 87 14.29 -21.74 10.30
N ASP A 88 14.00 -20.94 11.33
CA ASP A 88 12.73 -20.22 11.41
C ASP A 88 12.57 -19.21 10.27
N ALA A 89 13.63 -18.50 9.88
CA ALA A 89 13.58 -17.57 8.76
C ALA A 89 13.18 -18.29 7.44
N ARG A 90 13.74 -19.49 7.18
CA ARG A 90 13.37 -20.34 6.04
C ARG A 90 11.93 -20.84 6.15
N ASN A 91 11.54 -21.35 7.32
CA ASN A 91 10.19 -21.85 7.55
C ASN A 91 9.13 -20.77 7.39
N TYR A 92 9.32 -19.57 7.96
CA TYR A 92 8.40 -18.44 7.76
C TYR A 92 8.32 -18.05 6.30
N SER A 93 9.44 -17.98 5.59
CA SER A 93 9.44 -17.66 4.15
C SER A 93 8.65 -18.69 3.35
N SER A 94 8.87 -19.98 3.55
CA SER A 94 8.18 -21.06 2.84
C SER A 94 6.69 -21.11 3.16
N HIS A 95 6.31 -21.01 4.44
CA HIS A 95 4.90 -21.01 4.84
C HIS A 95 4.15 -19.80 4.30
N ASN A 96 4.79 -18.61 4.29
CA ASN A 96 4.16 -17.42 3.77
C ASN A 96 3.93 -17.47 2.26
N LEU A 97 4.87 -18.04 1.49
CA LEU A 97 4.66 -18.27 0.06
C LEU A 97 3.52 -19.26 -0.21
N THR A 98 3.44 -20.33 0.60
CA THR A 98 2.32 -21.29 0.51
C THR A 98 0.99 -20.62 0.83
N ILE A 99 0.93 -19.82 1.89
CA ILE A 99 -0.27 -19.04 2.27
C ILE A 99 -0.64 -18.04 1.16
N ALA A 100 0.34 -17.33 0.60
CA ALA A 100 0.13 -16.40 -0.50
C ALA A 100 -0.51 -17.08 -1.71
N LEU A 101 -0.01 -18.25 -2.09
CA LEU A 101 -0.58 -19.03 -3.19
C LEU A 101 -2.02 -19.47 -2.89
N ILE A 102 -2.28 -20.01 -1.70
CA ILE A 102 -3.63 -20.47 -1.32
C ILE A 102 -4.61 -19.30 -1.34
N ILE A 103 -4.29 -18.19 -0.66
CA ILE A 103 -5.18 -17.03 -0.59
C ILE A 103 -5.42 -16.45 -1.99
N SER A 104 -4.38 -16.32 -2.80
CA SER A 104 -4.50 -15.73 -4.14
C SER A 104 -5.31 -16.61 -5.10
N VAL A 105 -5.16 -17.93 -5.03
CA VAL A 105 -5.96 -18.85 -5.84
C VAL A 105 -7.42 -18.83 -5.38
N CYS A 106 -7.70 -18.89 -4.08
CA CYS A 106 -9.06 -18.80 -3.57
C CYS A 106 -9.73 -17.46 -3.93
N TRP A 107 -9.02 -16.35 -3.75
CA TRP A 107 -9.51 -15.01 -4.07
C TRP A 107 -9.70 -14.82 -5.58
N GLY A 108 -8.72 -15.26 -6.40
CA GLY A 108 -8.79 -15.19 -7.85
C GLY A 108 -9.91 -16.04 -8.40
N LEU A 109 -10.08 -17.27 -7.91
CA LEU A 109 -11.17 -18.16 -8.32
C LEU A 109 -12.55 -17.57 -7.95
N LEU A 110 -12.67 -16.97 -6.75
CA LEU A 110 -13.90 -16.30 -6.33
C LEU A 110 -14.26 -15.18 -7.31
N LEU A 111 -13.31 -14.27 -7.62
CA LEU A 111 -13.59 -13.18 -8.53
C LEU A 111 -13.78 -13.64 -9.98
N PHE A 112 -13.08 -14.69 -10.42
CA PHE A 112 -13.25 -15.27 -11.75
C PHE A 112 -14.66 -15.87 -11.95
N VAL A 113 -15.11 -16.69 -10.99
CA VAL A 113 -16.41 -17.37 -11.06
C VAL A 113 -17.56 -16.37 -10.90
N PHE A 114 -17.45 -15.46 -9.95
CA PHE A 114 -18.48 -14.47 -9.63
C PHE A 114 -18.31 -13.13 -10.36
N ALA A 115 -17.53 -13.09 -11.45
CA ALA A 115 -17.27 -11.84 -12.20
C ALA A 115 -18.58 -11.19 -12.68
N HIS A 116 -19.51 -11.96 -13.29
CA HIS A 116 -20.79 -11.43 -13.77
C HIS A 116 -21.67 -10.83 -12.66
N PRO A 117 -21.98 -11.54 -11.55
CA PRO A 117 -22.80 -10.95 -10.50
C PRO A 117 -22.13 -9.76 -9.80
N ILE A 118 -20.80 -9.78 -9.65
CA ILE A 118 -20.05 -8.66 -9.03
C ILE A 118 -20.14 -7.40 -9.92
N ILE A 119 -19.85 -7.52 -11.20
CA ILE A 119 -19.94 -6.40 -12.14
C ILE A 119 -21.39 -5.96 -12.33
N GLY A 120 -22.36 -6.88 -12.29
CA GLY A 120 -23.79 -6.58 -12.37
C GLY A 120 -24.30 -5.61 -11.27
N ILE A 121 -23.60 -5.51 -10.12
CA ILE A 121 -23.94 -4.55 -9.06
C ILE A 121 -23.82 -3.10 -9.55
N TYR A 122 -22.91 -2.83 -10.49
CA TYR A 122 -22.68 -1.49 -11.02
C TYR A 122 -23.74 -1.03 -12.03
N LYS A 123 -24.59 -1.94 -12.53
CA LYS A 123 -25.65 -1.66 -13.52
C LYS A 123 -25.13 -0.90 -14.75
N LEU A 124 -23.97 -1.32 -15.26
CA LEU A 124 -23.36 -0.77 -16.46
C LEU A 124 -24.15 -1.20 -17.72
N GLU A 125 -24.00 -0.46 -18.81
CA GLU A 125 -24.49 -0.88 -20.12
C GLU A 125 -23.83 -2.19 -20.56
N ALA A 126 -24.56 -3.03 -21.30
CA ALA A 126 -24.15 -4.39 -21.62
C ALA A 126 -22.74 -4.49 -22.22
N PRO A 127 -22.33 -3.68 -23.21
CA PRO A 127 -20.96 -3.76 -23.77
C PRO A 127 -19.88 -3.41 -22.74
N ILE A 128 -20.13 -2.41 -21.88
CA ILE A 128 -19.19 -2.00 -20.83
C ILE A 128 -19.07 -3.08 -19.75
N ALA A 129 -20.21 -3.67 -19.37
CA ALA A 129 -20.23 -4.75 -18.40
C ALA A 129 -19.50 -6.01 -18.88
N GLU A 130 -19.64 -6.38 -20.15
CA GLU A 130 -18.93 -7.53 -20.76
C GLU A 130 -17.42 -7.29 -20.76
N ASN A 131 -16.95 -6.10 -21.19
CA ASN A 131 -15.55 -5.71 -21.13
C ASN A 131 -15.00 -5.74 -19.70
N ALA A 132 -15.77 -5.27 -18.72
CA ALA A 132 -15.36 -5.30 -17.31
C ALA A 132 -15.25 -6.74 -16.77
N VAL A 133 -16.16 -7.61 -17.13
CA VAL A 133 -16.14 -9.03 -16.74
C VAL A 133 -14.95 -9.75 -17.37
N GLU A 134 -14.69 -9.52 -18.66
CA GLU A 134 -13.53 -10.10 -19.34
C GLU A 134 -12.23 -9.64 -18.71
N TYR A 135 -12.08 -8.33 -18.50
CA TYR A 135 -10.92 -7.73 -17.82
C TYR A 135 -10.72 -8.36 -16.44
N LEU A 136 -11.78 -8.42 -15.61
CA LEU A 136 -11.70 -8.98 -14.25
C LEU A 136 -11.29 -10.45 -14.28
N ARG A 137 -11.82 -11.25 -15.21
CA ARG A 137 -11.46 -12.66 -15.34
C ARG A 137 -10.00 -12.86 -15.69
N ILE A 138 -9.47 -12.10 -16.64
CA ILE A 138 -8.06 -12.20 -17.02
C ILE A 138 -7.17 -11.78 -15.85
N VAL A 139 -7.42 -10.61 -15.23
CA VAL A 139 -6.58 -10.09 -14.14
C VAL A 139 -6.66 -10.98 -12.90
N SER A 140 -7.81 -11.60 -12.61
CA SER A 140 -7.94 -12.50 -11.46
C SER A 140 -7.01 -13.73 -11.55
N THR A 141 -6.69 -14.18 -12.74
CA THR A 141 -5.69 -15.25 -12.95
C THR A 141 -4.24 -14.80 -12.72
N ALA A 142 -3.98 -13.48 -12.67
CA ALA A 142 -2.66 -12.93 -12.33
C ALA A 142 -2.44 -12.80 -10.81
N PHE A 143 -3.45 -12.95 -9.98
CA PHE A 143 -3.34 -12.73 -8.53
C PHE A 143 -2.30 -13.62 -7.84
N PRO A 144 -2.08 -14.89 -8.21
CA PRO A 144 -0.96 -15.66 -7.66
C PRO A 144 0.39 -14.98 -7.83
N PHE A 145 0.65 -14.34 -8.98
CA PHE A 145 1.90 -13.60 -9.21
C PHE A 145 2.00 -12.36 -8.33
N ILE A 146 0.90 -11.63 -8.14
CA ILE A 146 0.84 -10.42 -7.30
C ILE A 146 1.13 -10.78 -5.82
N PHE A 147 0.45 -11.80 -5.29
CA PHE A 147 0.61 -12.21 -3.89
C PHE A 147 2.01 -12.80 -3.61
N LEU A 148 2.51 -13.63 -4.50
CA LEU A 148 3.86 -14.17 -4.39
C LEU A 148 4.90 -13.04 -4.47
N SER A 149 4.75 -12.08 -5.37
CA SER A 149 5.64 -10.92 -5.48
C SER A 149 5.60 -10.03 -4.23
N ALA A 150 4.42 -9.87 -3.61
CA ALA A 150 4.28 -9.17 -2.33
C ALA A 150 5.04 -9.91 -1.21
N ALA A 151 4.89 -11.23 -1.11
CA ALA A 151 5.62 -12.06 -0.15
C ALA A 151 7.14 -12.02 -0.38
N PHE A 152 7.60 -12.13 -1.63
CA PHE A 152 9.01 -12.00 -1.98
C PHE A 152 9.56 -10.62 -1.62
N THR A 153 8.80 -9.56 -1.87
CA THR A 153 9.17 -8.19 -1.46
C THR A 153 9.36 -8.09 0.05
N GLY A 154 8.43 -8.66 0.84
CA GLY A 154 8.54 -8.71 2.29
C GLY A 154 9.79 -9.46 2.77
N ILE A 155 10.10 -10.62 2.18
CA ILE A 155 11.31 -11.39 2.49
C ILE A 155 12.59 -10.60 2.20
N HIS A 156 12.67 -9.91 1.05
CA HIS A 156 13.83 -9.09 0.72
C HIS A 156 13.98 -7.87 1.63
N ASN A 157 12.88 -7.20 1.98
CA ASN A 157 12.89 -6.08 2.93
C ASN A 157 13.36 -6.54 4.31
N ALA A 158 12.85 -7.69 4.80
CA ALA A 158 13.28 -8.32 6.04
C ALA A 158 14.78 -8.61 6.06
N ALA A 159 15.33 -9.03 4.91
CA ALA A 159 16.76 -9.30 4.74
C ALA A 159 17.61 -8.03 4.52
N GLY A 160 17.03 -6.83 4.54
CA GLY A 160 17.72 -5.56 4.30
C GLY A 160 18.06 -5.29 2.83
N LEU A 161 17.42 -5.98 1.89
CA LEU A 161 17.74 -5.98 0.46
C LEU A 161 16.68 -5.24 -0.38
N SER A 162 16.16 -4.12 0.10
CA SER A 162 15.05 -3.36 -0.53
C SER A 162 15.33 -2.90 -1.98
N LYS A 163 16.59 -2.83 -2.40
CA LYS A 163 16.95 -2.49 -3.78
C LYS A 163 16.51 -3.55 -4.78
N ILE A 164 16.46 -4.83 -4.37
CA ILE A 164 16.11 -5.94 -5.27
C ILE A 164 14.64 -5.83 -5.71
N PRO A 165 13.65 -5.73 -4.79
CA PRO A 165 12.26 -5.48 -5.18
C PRO A 165 12.07 -4.22 -6.02
N PHE A 166 12.81 -3.15 -5.74
CA PHE A 166 12.77 -1.92 -6.51
C PHE A 166 13.13 -2.14 -7.98
N TYR A 167 14.27 -2.78 -8.26
CA TYR A 167 14.69 -3.05 -9.65
C TYR A 167 13.75 -4.04 -10.35
N ILE A 168 13.28 -5.07 -9.66
CA ILE A 168 12.35 -6.06 -10.22
C ILE A 168 11.00 -5.41 -10.55
N SER A 169 10.45 -4.60 -9.65
CA SER A 169 9.21 -3.85 -9.91
C SER A 169 9.36 -2.83 -11.04
N GLY A 170 10.51 -2.14 -11.11
CA GLY A 170 10.84 -1.24 -12.21
C GLY A 170 10.88 -1.94 -13.56
N THR A 171 11.44 -3.14 -13.62
CA THR A 171 11.42 -3.98 -14.83
C THR A 171 9.98 -4.32 -15.23
N GLY A 172 9.13 -4.68 -14.25
CA GLY A 172 7.72 -4.95 -14.51
C GLY A 172 6.98 -3.75 -15.10
N LEU A 173 7.23 -2.55 -14.57
CA LEU A 173 6.65 -1.30 -15.10
C LEU A 173 7.06 -1.09 -16.56
N ILE A 174 8.34 -1.21 -16.89
CA ILE A 174 8.85 -1.02 -18.26
C ILE A 174 8.20 -2.03 -19.21
N ILE A 175 8.10 -3.29 -18.80
CA ILE A 175 7.45 -4.34 -19.60
C ILE A 175 5.98 -4.00 -19.84
N ASN A 176 5.24 -3.58 -18.81
CA ASN A 176 3.85 -3.20 -18.96
C ASN A 176 3.67 -2.01 -19.90
N MET A 177 4.48 -0.95 -19.73
CA MET A 177 4.46 0.23 -20.62
C MET A 177 4.66 -0.10 -22.09
N ILE A 178 5.42 -1.15 -22.39
CA ILE A 178 5.65 -1.62 -23.78
C ILE A 178 4.52 -2.54 -24.24
N LEU A 179 4.05 -3.44 -23.36
CA LEU A 179 3.04 -4.43 -23.73
C LEU A 179 1.64 -3.84 -23.86
N ASP A 180 1.29 -2.82 -23.07
CA ASP A 180 -0.03 -2.15 -23.14
C ASP A 180 -0.34 -1.68 -24.57
N PRO A 181 0.45 -0.80 -25.21
CA PRO A 181 0.13 -0.35 -26.56
C PRO A 181 0.18 -1.48 -27.60
N VAL A 182 1.02 -2.49 -27.40
CA VAL A 182 1.11 -3.63 -28.31
C VAL A 182 -0.16 -4.48 -28.26
N PHE A 183 -0.62 -4.84 -27.07
CA PHE A 183 -1.82 -5.68 -26.92
C PHE A 183 -3.10 -4.89 -27.19
N ILE A 184 -3.16 -3.65 -26.75
CA ILE A 184 -4.35 -2.80 -26.92
C ILE A 184 -4.56 -2.44 -28.40
N PHE A 185 -3.52 -1.95 -29.08
CA PHE A 185 -3.66 -1.31 -30.40
C PHE A 185 -3.09 -2.16 -31.54
N VAL A 186 -1.92 -2.82 -31.38
CA VAL A 186 -1.31 -3.60 -32.47
C VAL A 186 -2.04 -4.93 -32.65
N PHE A 187 -2.41 -5.60 -31.55
CA PHE A 187 -3.20 -6.83 -31.59
C PHE A 187 -4.72 -6.58 -31.54
N ASP A 188 -5.14 -5.31 -31.41
CA ASP A 188 -6.55 -4.88 -31.40
C ASP A 188 -7.40 -5.59 -30.33
N MET A 189 -6.79 -5.88 -29.17
CA MET A 189 -7.46 -6.59 -28.08
C MET A 189 -8.24 -5.67 -27.12
N GLY A 190 -8.17 -4.34 -27.30
CA GLY A 190 -8.89 -3.37 -26.48
C GLY A 190 -8.60 -3.51 -24.97
N THR A 191 -9.65 -3.53 -24.13
CA THR A 191 -9.54 -3.67 -22.67
C THR A 191 -8.94 -5.00 -22.23
N ALA A 192 -9.21 -6.09 -22.95
CA ALA A 192 -8.60 -7.39 -22.72
C ALA A 192 -7.06 -7.34 -22.93
N GLY A 193 -6.60 -6.52 -23.88
CA GLY A 193 -5.17 -6.30 -24.13
C GLY A 193 -4.45 -5.70 -22.91
N ALA A 194 -5.04 -4.71 -22.25
CA ALA A 194 -4.51 -4.13 -21.00
C ALA A 194 -4.44 -5.20 -19.88
N ALA A 195 -5.47 -6.04 -19.76
CA ALA A 195 -5.47 -7.13 -18.78
C ALA A 195 -4.35 -8.16 -19.03
N TRP A 196 -4.12 -8.55 -20.29
CA TRP A 196 -3.04 -9.48 -20.64
C TRP A 196 -1.65 -8.87 -20.49
N ALA A 197 -1.48 -7.58 -20.79
CA ALA A 197 -0.23 -6.86 -20.54
C ALA A 197 0.10 -6.84 -19.03
N THR A 198 -0.88 -6.54 -18.19
CA THR A 198 -0.75 -6.63 -16.74
C THR A 198 -0.41 -8.04 -16.29
N TRP A 199 -1.13 -9.05 -16.77
CA TRP A 199 -0.88 -10.45 -16.46
C TRP A 199 0.57 -10.85 -16.76
N LEU A 200 1.04 -10.58 -17.98
CA LEU A 200 2.38 -10.97 -18.42
C LEU A 200 3.47 -10.22 -17.65
N SER A 201 3.25 -8.94 -17.35
CA SER A 201 4.16 -8.14 -16.54
C SER A 201 4.30 -8.69 -15.11
N GLN A 202 3.18 -9.02 -14.46
CA GLN A 202 3.19 -9.59 -13.11
C GLN A 202 3.79 -11.00 -13.09
N ALA A 203 3.51 -11.83 -14.10
CA ALA A 203 4.13 -13.14 -14.26
C ALA A 203 5.66 -13.02 -14.41
N THR A 204 6.12 -12.06 -15.21
CA THR A 204 7.55 -11.80 -15.41
C THR A 204 8.22 -11.32 -14.12
N VAL A 205 7.60 -10.38 -13.38
CA VAL A 205 8.09 -9.92 -12.07
C VAL A 205 8.23 -11.10 -11.11
N CYS A 206 7.21 -11.95 -11.01
CA CYS A 206 7.25 -13.15 -10.17
C CYS A 206 8.36 -14.11 -10.60
N ALA A 207 8.52 -14.36 -11.91
CA ALA A 207 9.57 -15.23 -12.45
C ALA A 207 10.98 -14.68 -12.13
N ILE A 208 11.19 -13.36 -12.21
CA ILE A 208 12.46 -12.73 -11.86
C ILE A 208 12.74 -12.90 -10.35
N PHE A 209 11.75 -12.74 -9.47
CA PHE A 209 11.92 -13.01 -8.05
C PHE A 209 12.31 -14.46 -7.77
N VAL A 210 11.64 -15.42 -8.43
CA VAL A 210 11.95 -16.85 -8.30
C VAL A 210 13.39 -17.12 -8.76
N TYR A 211 13.78 -16.58 -9.94
CA TYR A 211 15.14 -16.68 -10.46
C TYR A 211 16.17 -16.10 -9.49
N GLN A 212 15.92 -14.89 -8.99
CA GLN A 212 16.79 -14.20 -8.04
C GLN A 212 17.01 -15.01 -6.76
N LEU A 213 15.95 -15.54 -6.17
CA LEU A 213 16.01 -16.29 -4.91
C LEU A 213 16.63 -17.68 -5.09
N LYS A 214 16.30 -18.38 -6.17
CA LYS A 214 16.68 -19.80 -6.32
C LYS A 214 18.09 -19.97 -6.88
N TRP A 215 18.52 -19.10 -7.81
CA TRP A 215 19.79 -19.28 -8.53
C TRP A 215 20.84 -18.21 -8.24
N ARG A 216 20.45 -16.98 -7.95
CA ARG A 216 21.41 -15.88 -7.85
C ARG A 216 21.81 -15.51 -6.41
N SER A 217 20.88 -15.37 -5.48
CA SER A 217 21.20 -14.77 -4.18
C SER A 217 21.50 -15.76 -3.06
N LYS A 218 21.12 -17.04 -3.19
CA LYS A 218 21.17 -18.03 -2.10
C LYS A 218 20.69 -17.46 -0.76
N LEU A 219 19.67 -16.57 -0.81
CA LEU A 219 19.12 -15.91 0.38
C LEU A 219 18.69 -16.95 1.40
N LEU A 220 19.07 -16.77 2.67
CA LEU A 220 18.84 -17.71 3.76
C LEU A 220 19.43 -19.12 3.48
N GLY A 221 20.43 -19.25 2.60
CA GLY A 221 21.00 -20.54 2.21
C GLY A 221 20.09 -21.40 1.32
N GLY A 222 19.01 -20.82 0.78
CA GLY A 222 17.97 -21.50 0.01
C GLY A 222 16.88 -22.12 0.90
N PHE A 223 15.65 -22.08 0.41
CA PHE A 223 14.48 -22.67 1.09
C PHE A 223 13.45 -23.17 0.06
N SER A 224 12.59 -24.09 0.49
CA SER A 224 11.50 -24.60 -0.33
C SER A 224 10.40 -23.54 -0.45
N PHE A 225 9.88 -23.28 -1.64
CA PHE A 225 8.85 -22.26 -1.82
C PHE A 225 7.49 -22.70 -1.30
N PHE A 226 7.19 -23.99 -1.44
CA PHE A 226 5.92 -24.54 -1.00
C PHE A 226 6.15 -25.71 -0.04
N VAL A 227 5.43 -25.67 1.07
CA VAL A 227 5.55 -26.66 2.16
C VAL A 227 4.18 -26.99 2.74
N LYS A 228 4.09 -28.14 3.40
CA LYS A 228 2.91 -28.48 4.22
C LYS A 228 2.81 -27.48 5.38
N LEU A 229 1.67 -26.80 5.49
CA LEU A 229 1.47 -25.77 6.51
C LEU A 229 1.52 -26.34 7.92
N LYS A 230 2.34 -25.74 8.77
CA LYS A 230 2.38 -25.99 10.20
C LYS A 230 1.66 -24.86 10.93
N LYS A 231 0.82 -25.20 11.91
CA LYS A 231 -0.04 -24.26 12.64
C LYS A 231 0.74 -23.08 13.23
N ASN A 232 1.87 -23.34 13.87
CA ASN A 232 2.65 -22.31 14.57
C ASN A 232 3.11 -21.19 13.63
N TYR A 233 3.68 -21.54 12.47
CA TYR A 233 4.14 -20.56 11.47
C TYR A 233 2.98 -19.85 10.80
N SER A 234 1.96 -20.59 10.37
CA SER A 234 0.79 -20.04 9.68
C SER A 234 0.01 -19.09 10.59
N GLN A 235 -0.24 -19.46 11.84
CA GLN A 235 -0.94 -18.62 12.81
C GLN A 235 -0.19 -17.30 13.06
N ARG A 236 1.15 -17.36 13.19
CA ARG A 236 1.97 -16.16 13.40
C ARG A 236 1.92 -15.22 12.20
N ILE A 237 2.04 -15.75 10.98
CA ILE A 237 1.95 -14.97 9.74
C ILE A 237 0.57 -14.28 9.64
N LEU A 238 -0.52 -15.02 9.88
CA LEU A 238 -1.87 -14.48 9.85
C LEU A 238 -2.09 -13.43 10.94
N GLN A 239 -1.62 -13.65 12.15
CA GLN A 239 -1.72 -12.68 13.25
C GLN A 239 -0.99 -11.36 12.93
N LEU A 240 0.13 -11.42 12.21
CA LEU A 240 0.88 -10.24 11.81
C LEU A 240 0.26 -9.52 10.61
N GLY A 241 -0.16 -10.25 9.60
CA GLY A 241 -0.60 -9.68 8.33
C GLY A 241 -2.07 -9.32 8.27
N LEU A 242 -2.95 -10.11 8.91
CA LEU A 242 -4.41 -9.90 8.82
C LEU A 242 -4.87 -8.52 9.31
N PRO A 243 -4.39 -7.99 10.46
CA PRO A 243 -4.80 -6.65 10.89
C PRO A 243 -4.46 -5.56 9.88
N VAL A 244 -3.32 -5.68 9.19
CA VAL A 244 -2.86 -4.72 8.17
C VAL A 244 -3.71 -4.83 6.90
N ALA A 245 -4.01 -6.04 6.46
CA ALA A 245 -4.89 -6.26 5.31
C ALA A 245 -6.31 -5.74 5.57
N MET A 246 -6.86 -6.02 6.75
CA MET A 246 -8.18 -5.51 7.17
C MET A 246 -8.22 -3.98 7.22
N LEU A 247 -7.20 -3.35 7.81
CA LEU A 247 -7.09 -1.90 7.86
C LEU A 247 -7.20 -1.29 6.46
N ASN A 248 -6.40 -1.79 5.50
CA ASN A 248 -6.35 -1.23 4.15
C ASN A 248 -7.63 -1.54 3.34
N THR A 249 -8.22 -2.73 3.53
CA THR A 249 -9.50 -3.07 2.89
C THR A 249 -10.64 -2.19 3.41
N LEU A 250 -10.73 -2.00 4.72
CA LEU A 250 -11.75 -1.13 5.33
C LEU A 250 -11.54 0.34 4.94
N PHE A 251 -10.30 0.79 4.83
CA PHE A 251 -10.01 2.14 4.34
C PHE A 251 -10.56 2.37 2.92
N ALA A 252 -10.43 1.38 2.03
CA ALA A 252 -11.01 1.47 0.68
C ALA A 252 -12.54 1.60 0.73
N ILE A 253 -13.21 0.82 1.58
CA ILE A 253 -14.66 0.89 1.75
C ILE A 253 -15.08 2.26 2.32
N ILE A 254 -14.37 2.77 3.32
CA ILE A 254 -14.64 4.09 3.90
C ILE A 254 -14.51 5.20 2.86
N ASN A 255 -13.50 5.11 1.97
CA ASN A 255 -13.32 6.09 0.90
C ASN A 255 -14.49 6.12 -0.10
N ILE A 256 -15.18 4.99 -0.34
CA ILE A 256 -16.42 4.98 -1.14
C ILE A 256 -17.51 5.83 -0.48
N PHE A 257 -17.71 5.66 0.84
CA PHE A 257 -18.68 6.47 1.57
C PHE A 257 -18.28 7.95 1.61
N MET A 258 -16.99 8.25 1.78
CA MET A 258 -16.50 9.63 1.75
C MET A 258 -16.70 10.27 0.36
N ALA A 259 -16.47 9.54 -0.74
CA ALA A 259 -16.72 10.00 -2.09
C ALA A 259 -18.21 10.30 -2.32
N ARG A 260 -19.11 9.44 -1.82
CA ARG A 260 -20.56 9.67 -1.85
C ARG A 260 -20.95 10.91 -1.06
N THR A 261 -20.39 11.09 0.13
CA THR A 261 -20.67 12.27 0.98
C THR A 261 -20.15 13.55 0.32
N ALA A 262 -18.93 13.52 -0.26
CA ALA A 262 -18.39 14.65 -1.01
C ALA A 262 -19.24 15.02 -2.22
N SER A 263 -19.76 14.02 -2.95
CA SER A 263 -20.69 14.23 -4.07
C SER A 263 -22.03 14.83 -3.61
N THR A 264 -22.54 14.39 -2.44
CA THR A 264 -23.81 14.89 -1.90
C THR A 264 -23.74 16.36 -1.50
N TYR A 265 -22.66 16.79 -0.86
CA TYR A 265 -22.51 18.16 -0.35
C TYR A 265 -21.74 19.11 -1.27
N GLY A 266 -20.97 18.61 -2.23
CA GLY A 266 -20.15 19.41 -3.15
C GLY A 266 -20.37 19.13 -4.63
N GLY A 267 -21.35 18.27 -4.97
CA GLY A 267 -21.64 17.89 -6.34
C GLY A 267 -20.43 17.26 -7.06
N HIS A 268 -20.32 17.48 -8.36
CA HIS A 268 -19.22 16.99 -9.18
C HIS A 268 -17.86 17.60 -8.80
N ILE A 269 -17.84 18.88 -8.40
CA ILE A 269 -16.63 19.58 -7.97
C ILE A 269 -16.10 18.96 -6.67
N GLY A 270 -16.97 18.64 -5.70
CA GLY A 270 -16.58 17.99 -4.46
C GLY A 270 -15.97 16.61 -4.69
N LEU A 271 -16.58 15.80 -5.56
CA LEU A 271 -16.04 14.48 -5.92
C LEU A 271 -14.72 14.57 -6.67
N MET A 272 -14.62 15.48 -7.65
CA MET A 272 -13.40 15.76 -8.40
C MET A 272 -12.27 16.22 -7.47
N THR A 273 -12.57 17.14 -6.54
CA THR A 273 -11.62 17.67 -5.55
C THR A 273 -11.08 16.55 -4.66
N LEU A 274 -11.94 15.66 -4.14
CA LEU A 274 -11.52 14.52 -3.34
C LEU A 274 -10.63 13.57 -4.14
N THR A 275 -10.98 13.30 -5.39
CA THR A 275 -10.25 12.35 -6.25
C THR A 275 -8.88 12.90 -6.65
N ALA A 276 -8.83 14.11 -7.20
CA ALA A 276 -7.57 14.74 -7.63
C ALA A 276 -6.69 15.10 -6.44
N GLY A 277 -7.27 15.65 -5.37
CA GLY A 277 -6.55 15.94 -4.12
C GLY A 277 -5.97 14.70 -3.47
N GLY A 278 -6.71 13.58 -3.49
CA GLY A 278 -6.21 12.29 -3.03
C GLY A 278 -4.99 11.76 -3.81
N GLN A 279 -4.88 12.06 -5.12
CA GLN A 279 -3.67 11.72 -5.89
C GLN A 279 -2.45 12.54 -5.44
N ILE A 280 -2.66 13.81 -5.07
CA ILE A 280 -1.60 14.66 -4.53
C ILE A 280 -1.17 14.16 -3.15
N GLU A 281 -2.13 13.87 -2.26
CA GLU A 281 -1.91 13.32 -0.93
C GLU A 281 -1.17 11.97 -0.99
N ALA A 282 -1.46 11.14 -1.99
CA ALA A 282 -0.83 9.83 -2.19
C ALA A 282 0.69 9.90 -2.30
N ILE A 283 1.27 11.01 -2.78
CA ILE A 283 2.72 11.22 -2.83
C ILE A 283 3.29 11.26 -1.41
N ALA A 284 2.70 12.05 -0.52
CA ALA A 284 3.09 12.17 0.87
C ALA A 284 2.85 10.85 1.63
N TRP A 285 1.72 10.19 1.37
CA TRP A 285 1.38 8.91 1.95
C TRP A 285 2.37 7.80 1.57
N ASN A 286 2.69 7.65 0.27
CA ASN A 286 3.67 6.66 -0.21
C ASN A 286 5.08 6.91 0.34
N THR A 287 5.48 8.17 0.48
CA THR A 287 6.74 8.55 1.12
C THR A 287 6.78 8.08 2.58
N SER A 288 5.72 8.33 3.33
CA SER A 288 5.61 7.91 4.73
C SER A 288 5.58 6.39 4.87
N GLN A 289 4.88 5.69 3.99
CA GLN A 289 4.86 4.23 3.95
C GLN A 289 6.25 3.64 3.67
N GLY A 290 7.06 4.30 2.82
CA GLY A 290 8.44 3.89 2.58
C GLY A 290 9.30 3.96 3.83
N PHE A 291 9.19 5.04 4.60
CA PHE A 291 9.88 5.18 5.89
C PHE A 291 9.35 4.19 6.93
N SER A 292 8.04 4.00 7.00
CA SER A 292 7.39 3.05 7.91
C SER A 292 7.87 1.61 7.67
N THR A 293 7.86 1.16 6.41
CA THR A 293 8.31 -0.17 6.02
C THR A 293 9.81 -0.36 6.29
N ALA A 294 10.63 0.65 5.99
CA ALA A 294 12.06 0.60 6.31
C ALA A 294 12.32 0.50 7.82
N LEU A 295 11.57 1.27 8.63
CA LEU A 295 11.62 1.20 10.08
C LEU A 295 11.16 -0.17 10.58
N SER A 296 10.08 -0.72 10.03
CA SER A 296 9.55 -2.05 10.36
C SER A 296 10.61 -3.14 10.16
N ALA A 297 11.24 -3.20 8.99
CA ALA A 297 12.29 -4.17 8.69
C ALA A 297 13.53 -4.02 9.60
N PHE A 298 13.93 -2.75 9.86
CA PHE A 298 15.05 -2.45 10.77
C PHE A 298 14.73 -2.87 12.21
N VAL A 299 13.54 -2.50 12.69
CA VAL A 299 13.08 -2.81 14.05
C VAL A 299 12.91 -4.31 14.22
N ALA A 300 12.37 -5.03 13.24
CA ALA A 300 12.19 -6.48 13.33
C ALA A 300 13.50 -7.21 13.65
N GLN A 301 14.60 -6.87 12.96
CA GLN A 301 15.90 -7.48 13.24
C GLN A 301 16.47 -7.03 14.58
N ASN A 302 16.44 -5.74 14.91
CA ASN A 302 17.06 -5.21 16.14
C ASN A 302 16.27 -5.62 17.40
N TYR A 303 14.93 -5.65 17.32
CA TYR A 303 14.07 -6.07 18.43
C TYR A 303 14.31 -7.53 18.80
N ALA A 304 14.36 -8.43 17.82
CA ALA A 304 14.64 -9.83 18.04
C ALA A 304 16.10 -10.11 18.46
N ALA A 305 17.03 -9.23 18.12
CA ALA A 305 18.41 -9.26 18.60
C ALA A 305 18.58 -8.64 20.01
N SER A 306 17.48 -8.20 20.66
CA SER A 306 17.48 -7.49 21.95
C SER A 306 18.22 -6.15 21.95
N GLU A 307 18.44 -5.54 20.78
CA GLU A 307 19.11 -4.25 20.60
C GLU A 307 18.13 -3.08 20.80
N LYS A 308 17.58 -2.97 22.01
CA LYS A 308 16.50 -2.02 22.35
C LYS A 308 16.87 -0.57 22.12
N ASN A 309 18.11 -0.18 22.43
CA ASN A 309 18.60 1.19 22.22
C ASN A 309 18.61 1.55 20.72
N ARG A 310 19.00 0.60 19.86
CA ARG A 310 18.99 0.80 18.41
C ARG A 310 17.57 0.91 17.88
N VAL A 311 16.60 0.15 18.43
CA VAL A 311 15.18 0.28 18.09
C VAL A 311 14.67 1.68 18.38
N LEU A 312 14.98 2.24 19.57
CA LEU A 312 14.59 3.59 19.95
C LEU A 312 15.26 4.67 19.10
N GLU A 313 16.56 4.55 18.86
CA GLU A 313 17.31 5.49 18.03
C GLU A 313 16.77 5.48 16.58
N ALA A 314 16.51 4.30 16.02
CA ALA A 314 15.91 4.17 14.70
C ALA A 314 14.52 4.83 14.63
N TYR A 315 13.68 4.59 15.64
CA TYR A 315 12.38 5.25 15.74
C TYR A 315 12.48 6.76 15.77
N HIS A 316 13.30 7.31 16.66
CA HIS A 316 13.47 8.77 16.76
C HIS A 316 14.09 9.37 15.48
N THR A 317 15.03 8.66 14.87
CA THR A 317 15.66 9.09 13.61
C THR A 317 14.64 9.13 12.48
N THR A 318 13.84 8.07 12.32
CA THR A 318 12.80 8.01 11.28
C THR A 318 11.71 9.07 11.55
N LEU A 319 11.30 9.22 12.81
CA LEU A 319 10.31 10.23 13.21
C LEU A 319 10.77 11.66 12.86
N LYS A 320 12.06 11.98 13.10
CA LYS A 320 12.63 13.28 12.70
C LYS A 320 12.63 13.46 11.19
N MET A 321 13.01 12.43 10.41
CA MET A 321 13.01 12.49 8.95
C MET A 321 11.61 12.73 8.41
N THR A 322 10.63 11.97 8.89
CA THR A 322 9.23 12.10 8.45
C THR A 322 8.60 13.39 8.94
N ALA A 323 8.96 13.90 10.13
CA ALA A 323 8.48 15.19 10.63
C ALA A 323 8.96 16.35 9.74
N ILE A 324 10.24 16.36 9.33
CA ILE A 324 10.76 17.38 8.41
C ILE A 324 9.98 17.35 7.10
N PHE A 325 9.78 16.17 6.52
CA PHE A 325 9.02 16.03 5.27
C PHE A 325 7.54 16.39 5.46
N GLY A 326 6.93 16.02 6.58
CA GLY A 326 5.56 16.37 6.94
C GLY A 326 5.36 17.87 7.10
N ILE A 327 6.31 18.58 7.73
CA ILE A 327 6.27 20.04 7.83
C ILE A 327 6.37 20.67 6.44
N LEU A 328 7.26 20.18 5.58
CA LEU A 328 7.39 20.68 4.21
C LEU A 328 6.09 20.48 3.41
N CYS A 329 5.47 19.31 3.50
CA CYS A 329 4.16 19.04 2.86
C CYS A 329 3.06 19.95 3.45
N THR A 330 3.02 20.13 4.77
CA THR A 330 2.09 21.06 5.42
C THR A 330 2.24 22.48 4.89
N LEU A 331 3.45 23.02 4.85
CA LEU A 331 3.73 24.34 4.33
C LEU A 331 3.34 24.45 2.85
N LEU A 332 3.68 23.47 2.05
CA LEU A 332 3.34 23.43 0.62
C LEU A 332 1.82 23.44 0.42
N PHE A 333 1.07 22.60 1.13
CA PHE A 333 -0.39 22.51 0.95
C PHE A 333 -1.13 23.72 1.53
N VAL A 334 -0.67 24.26 2.65
CA VAL A 334 -1.32 25.40 3.30
C VAL A 334 -1.10 26.69 2.50
N PHE A 335 0.11 26.93 1.99
CA PHE A 335 0.46 28.18 1.32
C PHE A 335 0.31 28.13 -0.20
N TYR A 336 0.54 26.97 -0.82
CA TYR A 336 0.56 26.77 -2.27
C TYR A 336 -0.43 25.70 -2.75
N GLY A 337 -1.49 25.45 -1.97
CA GLY A 337 -2.47 24.39 -2.30
C GLY A 337 -3.15 24.57 -3.64
N SER A 338 -3.54 25.81 -4.00
CA SER A 338 -4.18 26.10 -5.29
C SER A 338 -3.23 25.92 -6.47
N GLU A 339 -1.98 26.38 -6.33
CA GLU A 339 -0.93 26.22 -7.35
C GLU A 339 -0.59 24.74 -7.57
N VAL A 340 -0.44 23.98 -6.49
CA VAL A 340 -0.19 22.53 -6.55
C VAL A 340 -1.36 21.81 -7.21
N PHE A 341 -2.60 22.15 -6.86
CA PHE A 341 -3.78 21.53 -7.45
C PHE A 341 -3.93 21.87 -8.95
N SER A 342 -3.57 23.09 -9.34
CA SER A 342 -3.63 23.56 -10.74
C SER A 342 -2.72 22.78 -11.69
N LEU A 343 -1.66 22.13 -11.16
CA LEU A 343 -0.80 21.25 -11.96
C LEU A 343 -1.53 20.00 -12.47
N ILE A 344 -2.58 19.56 -11.77
CA ILE A 344 -3.38 18.39 -12.16
C ILE A 344 -4.66 18.83 -12.86
N VAL A 345 -5.36 19.84 -12.32
CA VAL A 345 -6.61 20.34 -12.86
C VAL A 345 -6.50 21.86 -13.09
N PRO A 346 -6.24 22.31 -14.32
CA PRO A 346 -5.94 23.73 -14.62
C PRO A 346 -7.17 24.64 -14.64
N GLN A 347 -8.39 24.10 -14.52
CA GLN A 347 -9.62 24.87 -14.51
C GLN A 347 -9.72 25.68 -13.20
N LYS A 348 -10.00 27.00 -13.31
CA LYS A 348 -10.00 27.96 -12.20
C LYS A 348 -10.89 27.51 -11.04
N GLU A 349 -12.15 27.19 -11.33
CA GLU A 349 -13.12 26.74 -10.32
C GLU A 349 -12.64 25.47 -9.59
N ALA A 350 -12.00 24.54 -10.31
CA ALA A 350 -11.49 23.28 -9.79
C ALA A 350 -10.28 23.48 -8.87
N PHE A 351 -9.29 24.29 -9.27
CA PHE A 351 -8.10 24.47 -8.43
C PHE A 351 -8.34 25.43 -7.26
N GLU A 352 -9.31 26.35 -7.32
CA GLU A 352 -9.75 27.12 -6.15
C GLU A 352 -10.38 26.21 -5.09
N ALA A 353 -11.32 25.35 -5.49
CA ALA A 353 -11.91 24.35 -4.58
C ALA A 353 -10.87 23.35 -4.06
N GLY A 354 -9.98 22.88 -4.93
CA GLY A 354 -8.89 21.97 -4.58
C GLY A 354 -7.85 22.59 -3.64
N GLY A 355 -7.59 23.90 -3.80
CA GLY A 355 -6.71 24.66 -2.90
C GLY A 355 -7.26 24.73 -1.48
N ILE A 356 -8.59 24.89 -1.32
CA ILE A 356 -9.25 24.85 -0.01
C ILE A 356 -9.10 23.45 0.61
N PHE A 357 -9.33 22.39 -0.17
CA PHE A 357 -9.13 21.01 0.27
C PHE A 357 -7.70 20.78 0.75
N LEU A 358 -6.70 21.06 -0.09
CA LEU A 358 -5.30 20.85 0.26
C LEU A 358 -4.84 21.67 1.46
N ARG A 359 -5.37 22.90 1.62
CA ARG A 359 -5.08 23.72 2.79
C ARG A 359 -5.59 23.08 4.08
N ILE A 360 -6.81 22.56 4.09
CA ILE A 360 -7.41 21.90 5.26
C ILE A 360 -6.70 20.58 5.54
N ASP A 361 -6.42 19.80 4.50
CA ASP A 361 -5.70 18.55 4.61
C ASP A 361 -4.24 18.75 5.05
N GLY A 362 -3.61 19.84 4.59
CA GLY A 362 -2.27 20.26 4.98
C GLY A 362 -2.06 20.35 6.49
N TYR A 363 -3.07 20.77 7.26
CA TYR A 363 -2.97 20.80 8.73
C TYR A 363 -2.83 19.41 9.34
N SER A 364 -3.29 18.37 8.69
CA SER A 364 -3.20 16.98 9.16
C SER A 364 -1.99 16.22 8.63
N MET A 365 -1.29 16.72 7.62
CA MET A 365 -0.18 16.03 6.95
C MET A 365 0.90 15.56 7.91
N LEU A 366 1.37 16.45 8.78
CA LEU A 366 2.37 16.10 9.79
C LEU A 366 1.90 14.94 10.68
N PHE A 367 0.65 15.00 11.17
CA PHE A 367 0.09 13.98 12.05
C PHE A 367 -0.06 12.63 11.34
N MET A 368 -0.52 12.64 10.08
CA MET A 368 -0.63 11.45 9.24
C MET A 368 0.74 10.80 9.04
N MET A 369 1.76 11.58 8.70
CA MET A 369 3.10 11.06 8.44
C MET A 369 3.74 10.48 9.70
N LEU A 370 3.55 11.12 10.85
CA LEU A 370 4.03 10.63 12.15
C LEU A 370 3.29 9.34 12.56
N GLU A 371 1.97 9.27 12.34
CA GLU A 371 1.17 8.07 12.62
C GLU A 371 1.66 6.88 11.80
N ILE A 372 1.84 7.04 10.49
CA ILE A 372 2.34 6.00 9.60
C ILE A 372 3.74 5.54 10.01
N THR A 373 4.61 6.45 10.43
CA THR A 373 5.95 6.10 10.95
C THR A 373 5.85 5.24 12.21
N MET A 374 4.96 5.59 13.12
CA MET A 374 4.73 4.79 14.33
C MET A 374 4.19 3.39 14.02
N GLN A 375 3.38 3.23 12.97
CA GLN A 375 2.96 1.91 12.49
C GLN A 375 4.17 1.01 12.20
N GLY A 376 5.23 1.54 11.56
CA GLY A 376 6.45 0.79 11.27
C GLY A 376 7.12 0.23 12.51
N LEU A 377 7.20 1.01 13.59
CA LEU A 377 7.70 0.53 14.88
C LEU A 377 6.83 -0.61 15.44
N PHE A 378 5.51 -0.44 15.45
CA PHE A 378 4.59 -1.45 15.94
C PHE A 378 4.70 -2.75 15.12
N TYR A 379 4.77 -2.65 13.80
CA TYR A 379 4.91 -3.81 12.91
C TYR A 379 6.22 -4.55 13.19
N GLY A 380 7.34 -3.85 13.20
CA GLY A 380 8.65 -4.45 13.47
C GLY A 380 8.74 -5.17 14.83
N THR A 381 8.06 -4.66 15.86
CA THR A 381 7.94 -5.34 17.15
C THR A 381 6.93 -6.49 17.16
N GLY A 382 6.25 -6.77 16.05
CA GLY A 382 5.25 -7.82 15.92
C GLY A 382 3.88 -7.48 16.52
N ARG A 383 3.57 -6.20 16.69
CA ARG A 383 2.32 -5.70 17.28
C ARG A 383 1.49 -4.95 16.24
N THR A 384 0.89 -5.68 15.31
CA THR A 384 0.13 -5.08 14.20
C THR A 384 -1.30 -4.67 14.56
N VAL A 385 -1.85 -5.19 15.66
CA VAL A 385 -3.23 -4.93 16.10
C VAL A 385 -3.45 -3.48 16.57
N PRO A 386 -2.60 -2.87 17.43
CA PRO A 386 -2.83 -1.50 17.90
C PRO A 386 -2.96 -0.46 16.78
N PRO A 387 -2.06 -0.39 15.78
CA PRO A 387 -2.23 0.52 14.65
C PRO A 387 -3.51 0.27 13.86
N ALA A 388 -3.89 -1.01 13.68
CA ALA A 388 -5.10 -1.36 12.96
C ALA A 388 -6.35 -0.83 13.70
N ILE A 389 -6.44 -1.02 15.02
CA ILE A 389 -7.56 -0.50 15.82
C ILE A 389 -7.65 1.03 15.70
N ILE A 390 -6.54 1.75 15.90
CA ILE A 390 -6.50 3.20 15.81
C ILE A 390 -7.00 3.66 14.43
N SER A 391 -6.39 3.14 13.38
CA SER A 391 -6.68 3.59 12.02
C SER A 391 -8.09 3.21 11.58
N ILE A 392 -8.59 2.02 11.90
CA ILE A 392 -9.97 1.60 11.59
C ILE A 392 -10.97 2.50 12.33
N THR A 393 -10.77 2.73 13.63
CA THR A 393 -11.68 3.55 14.44
C THR A 393 -11.79 4.98 13.89
N PHE A 394 -10.67 5.66 13.71
CA PHE A 394 -10.70 7.06 13.28
C PHE A 394 -11.03 7.24 11.81
N ASN A 395 -10.68 6.29 10.93
CA ASN A 395 -11.12 6.33 9.55
C ASN A 395 -12.65 6.10 9.44
N SER A 396 -13.23 5.17 10.22
CA SER A 396 -14.68 4.98 10.27
C SER A 396 -15.40 6.20 10.82
N LEU A 397 -14.81 6.90 11.80
CA LEU A 397 -15.36 8.11 12.38
C LEU A 397 -15.45 9.27 11.37
N ARG A 398 -14.69 9.24 10.27
CA ARG A 398 -14.78 10.23 9.18
C ARG A 398 -16.20 10.36 8.64
N ILE A 399 -16.92 9.23 8.49
CA ILE A 399 -18.25 9.23 7.88
C ILE A 399 -19.26 10.02 8.72
N PRO A 400 -19.53 9.69 10.00
CA PRO A 400 -20.45 10.47 10.81
C PRO A 400 -19.97 11.90 11.04
N MET A 401 -18.66 12.15 11.18
CA MET A 401 -18.13 13.51 11.32
C MET A 401 -18.39 14.35 10.07
N ALA A 402 -18.17 13.78 8.87
CA ALA A 402 -18.43 14.47 7.61
C ALA A 402 -19.92 14.86 7.47
N ILE A 403 -20.82 13.94 7.82
CA ILE A 403 -22.27 14.20 7.77
C ILE A 403 -22.65 15.28 8.77
N VAL A 404 -22.20 15.20 10.01
CA VAL A 404 -22.54 16.17 11.06
C VAL A 404 -21.99 17.56 10.74
N LEU A 405 -20.70 17.67 10.42
CA LEU A 405 -20.07 18.97 10.11
C LEU A 405 -20.67 19.61 8.87
N SER A 406 -21.00 18.80 7.84
CA SER A 406 -21.65 19.34 6.63
C SER A 406 -23.08 19.79 6.89
N ALA A 407 -23.84 19.06 7.72
CA ALA A 407 -25.20 19.42 8.11
C ALA A 407 -25.26 20.67 9.04
N MET A 408 -24.19 20.95 9.79
CA MET A 408 -24.06 22.18 10.62
C MET A 408 -23.80 23.45 9.78
N GLY A 409 -23.89 23.38 8.46
CA GLY A 409 -23.75 24.53 7.57
C GLY A 409 -22.38 24.68 6.91
N LEU A 410 -21.42 23.78 7.18
CA LEU A 410 -20.12 23.82 6.52
C LEU A 410 -20.12 23.23 5.09
N GLY A 411 -21.20 22.53 4.69
CA GLY A 411 -21.28 21.90 3.37
C GLY A 411 -20.09 21.01 3.08
N ILE A 412 -19.49 21.12 1.90
CA ILE A 412 -18.34 20.30 1.49
C ILE A 412 -17.09 20.52 2.36
N ILE A 413 -16.92 21.70 2.93
CA ILE A 413 -15.80 22.02 3.84
C ILE A 413 -15.86 21.14 5.10
N GLY A 414 -17.07 20.77 5.55
CA GLY A 414 -17.26 19.83 6.65
C GLY A 414 -16.69 18.44 6.35
N VAL A 415 -16.78 17.99 5.11
CA VAL A 415 -16.16 16.72 4.66
C VAL A 415 -14.64 16.80 4.77
N TRP A 416 -14.03 17.91 4.34
CA TRP A 416 -12.58 18.12 4.40
C TRP A 416 -12.07 18.17 5.85
N TRP A 417 -12.78 18.87 6.71
CA TRP A 417 -12.42 18.91 8.13
C TRP A 417 -12.58 17.54 8.81
N ALA A 418 -13.55 16.73 8.42
CA ALA A 418 -13.69 15.38 8.96
C ALA A 418 -12.49 14.51 8.65
N ILE A 419 -11.94 14.61 7.41
CA ILE A 419 -10.71 13.91 6.99
C ILE A 419 -9.53 14.42 7.82
N SER A 420 -9.34 15.74 7.90
CA SER A 420 -8.21 16.36 8.59
C SER A 420 -8.22 16.06 10.09
N ILE A 421 -9.35 16.30 10.77
CA ILE A 421 -9.48 16.07 12.24
C ILE A 421 -9.24 14.59 12.56
N SER A 422 -9.83 13.66 11.80
CA SER A 422 -9.61 12.23 12.04
C SER A 422 -8.14 11.83 11.90
N SER A 423 -7.42 12.42 10.94
CA SER A 423 -5.98 12.18 10.74
C SER A 423 -5.15 12.75 11.87
N MET A 424 -5.48 13.94 12.37
CA MET A 424 -4.83 14.53 13.56
C MET A 424 -5.05 13.64 14.80
N LEU A 425 -6.29 13.21 15.04
CA LEU A 425 -6.62 12.36 16.18
C LEU A 425 -5.89 11.02 16.12
N LYS A 426 -5.78 10.41 14.93
CA LYS A 426 -4.97 9.20 14.75
C LYS A 426 -3.52 9.40 15.19
N GLY A 427 -2.89 10.48 14.73
CA GLY A 427 -1.51 10.80 15.07
C GLY A 427 -1.31 11.01 16.58
N ILE A 428 -2.21 11.76 17.21
CA ILE A 428 -2.18 12.02 18.67
C ILE A 428 -2.37 10.72 19.46
N VAL A 429 -3.40 9.94 19.14
CA VAL A 429 -3.70 8.68 19.86
C VAL A 429 -2.60 7.64 19.64
N ALA A 430 -2.05 7.54 18.44
CA ALA A 430 -0.91 6.66 18.17
C ALA A 430 0.30 7.04 19.04
N PHE A 431 0.58 8.35 19.18
CA PHE A 431 1.68 8.84 20.03
C PHE A 431 1.46 8.54 21.51
N ILE A 432 0.25 8.79 22.02
CA ILE A 432 -0.12 8.50 23.43
C ILE A 432 -0.01 7.00 23.72
N TRP A 433 -0.55 6.18 22.83
CA TRP A 433 -0.49 4.72 22.97
C TRP A 433 0.94 4.19 22.92
N PHE A 434 1.75 4.73 22.01
CA PHE A 434 3.17 4.39 21.98
C PHE A 434 3.86 4.73 23.31
N ARG A 435 3.65 5.93 23.86
CA ARG A 435 4.22 6.34 25.14
C ARG A 435 3.82 5.39 26.28
N ALA A 436 2.56 4.95 26.30
CA ALA A 436 2.07 3.99 27.28
C ALA A 436 2.72 2.60 27.13
N LEU A 437 2.96 2.16 25.88
CA LEU A 437 3.56 0.87 25.60
C LEU A 437 5.10 0.89 25.59
N GLN A 438 5.73 2.05 25.48
CA GLN A 438 7.18 2.19 25.39
C GLN A 438 7.89 1.43 26.50
N LYS A 439 7.42 1.57 27.75
CA LYS A 439 7.97 0.86 28.91
C LYS A 439 7.82 -0.68 28.79
N LYS A 440 6.78 -1.17 28.12
CA LYS A 440 6.51 -2.62 27.92
C LYS A 440 7.24 -3.18 26.69
N ILE A 441 7.49 -2.34 25.69
CA ILE A 441 8.20 -2.74 24.47
C ILE A 441 9.71 -2.82 24.74
N LEU A 442 10.20 -1.99 25.66
CA LEU A 442 11.62 -1.79 25.93
C LEU A 442 12.10 -2.40 27.26
N LYS A 443 11.23 -2.95 28.08
CA LYS A 443 11.60 -3.87 29.15
C LYS A 443 11.82 -5.27 28.60
#